data_3e03b69dcf304549a7da35b5cd8ff739
#
_entry.id   3e03b69dcf304549a7da35b5cd8ff739
#
_cell.length_a   1.000
_cell.length_b   1.000
_cell.length_c   1.000
_cell.angle_alpha   90.00
_cell.angle_beta   90.00
_cell.angle_gamma   90.00
#
_symmetry.space_group_name_H-M   'P 1'
#
loop_
_entity.id
_entity.type
_entity.pdbx_description
1 polymer ?
#
loop_
_entity_poly.entity_id
_entity_poly.type
_entity_poly.pdbx_seq_one_letter_code
_entity_poly.pdbx_strand_id
1 'polypeptide(L)'
;MKAGLYQPDEFKDNCGFGLIAHMQGEPSHTLLQTAIEALTCMTHRGGINADGKTGDGCGLLIQKPDQFLRAVAKEQFGVDLPKQYAVGMVFFNQDPVKAEAARENMNREILAAGLQLVGWRKVPIDTSVLGRLAL
;
A
#
# COMPACT_ATOMS: atom_id res chain seq x y z
N MET A 1 32.43 27.12 -2.81
CA MET A 1 31.55 27.96 -3.65
C MET A 1 30.15 27.31 -3.66
N LYS A 2 29.11 28.01 -3.22
CA LYS A 2 27.74 27.54 -3.42
C LYS A 2 27.40 27.65 -4.90
N ALA A 3 27.08 26.52 -5.54
CA ALA A 3 26.79 26.48 -6.97
C ALA A 3 25.33 26.94 -7.21
N GLY A 4 25.13 28.25 -7.35
CA GLY A 4 23.84 28.83 -7.74
C GLY A 4 22.72 28.63 -6.73
N LEU A 5 21.50 28.53 -7.23
CA LEU A 5 20.27 28.30 -6.44
C LEU A 5 20.03 26.81 -6.10
N TYR A 6 20.86 25.91 -6.62
CA TYR A 6 20.74 24.47 -6.32
C TYR A 6 21.42 24.15 -5.00
N GLN A 7 20.64 23.58 -4.08
CA GLN A 7 21.12 23.04 -2.81
C GLN A 7 20.90 21.52 -2.80
N PRO A 8 21.97 20.71 -2.81
CA PRO A 8 21.84 19.25 -2.86
C PRO A 8 21.13 18.66 -1.63
N ASP A 9 21.19 19.37 -0.51
CA ASP A 9 20.61 18.93 0.76
C ASP A 9 19.13 19.36 0.94
N GLU A 10 18.55 20.10 -0.01
CA GLU A 10 17.15 20.45 0.03
C GLU A 10 16.27 19.27 -0.39
N PHE A 11 15.22 19.05 0.38
CA PHE A 11 14.15 18.11 0.06
C PHE A 11 13.43 18.55 -1.23
N LYS A 12 13.42 17.69 -2.25
CA LYS A 12 12.97 18.04 -3.61
C LYS A 12 11.80 17.18 -4.10
N ASP A 13 11.05 16.58 -3.17
CA ASP A 13 9.93 15.75 -3.55
C ASP A 13 8.81 16.59 -4.14
N ASN A 14 8.31 16.15 -5.28
CA ASN A 14 7.10 16.65 -5.90
C ASN A 14 5.98 15.66 -5.62
N CYS A 15 5.03 16.07 -4.80
CA CYS A 15 3.87 15.27 -4.48
C CYS A 15 2.58 15.96 -4.92
N GLY A 16 1.65 15.20 -5.49
CA GLY A 16 0.28 15.63 -5.71
C GLY A 16 -0.64 14.75 -4.87
N PHE A 17 -1.63 15.33 -4.24
CA PHE A 17 -2.66 14.58 -3.53
C PHE A 17 -4.04 15.13 -3.79
N GLY A 18 -5.05 14.28 -3.62
CA GLY A 18 -6.45 14.65 -3.67
C GLY A 18 -7.22 13.99 -2.54
N LEU A 19 -8.32 14.57 -2.14
CA LEU A 19 -9.25 14.02 -1.17
C LEU A 19 -10.64 13.96 -1.80
N ILE A 20 -11.26 12.77 -1.71
CA ILE A 20 -12.65 12.56 -2.12
C ILE A 20 -13.38 11.94 -0.94
N ALA A 21 -14.52 12.51 -0.56
CA ALA A 21 -15.31 12.02 0.56
C ALA A 21 -16.80 11.96 0.20
N HIS A 22 -17.48 10.91 0.71
CA HIS A 22 -18.93 10.82 0.65
C HIS A 22 -19.52 11.59 1.84
N MET A 23 -20.39 12.57 1.59
CA MET A 23 -20.94 13.46 2.62
C MET A 23 -21.73 12.71 3.70
N GLN A 24 -22.41 11.63 3.33
CA GLN A 24 -23.17 10.77 4.25
C GLN A 24 -22.35 9.61 4.82
N GLY A 25 -21.08 9.46 4.44
CA GLY A 25 -20.21 8.40 4.93
C GLY A 25 -20.55 7.00 4.38
N GLU A 26 -21.33 6.91 3.28
CA GLU A 26 -21.70 5.63 2.70
C GLU A 26 -20.57 5.03 1.85
N PRO A 27 -20.22 3.75 2.05
CA PRO A 27 -19.23 3.08 1.23
C PRO A 27 -19.73 2.95 -0.21
N SER A 28 -18.91 3.33 -1.18
CA SER A 28 -19.27 3.29 -2.59
C SER A 28 -18.10 2.85 -3.47
N HIS A 29 -18.33 1.85 -4.31
CA HIS A 29 -17.37 1.45 -5.33
C HIS A 29 -17.16 2.54 -6.38
N THR A 30 -18.20 3.31 -6.68
CA THR A 30 -18.10 4.46 -7.59
C THR A 30 -17.12 5.51 -7.05
N LEU A 31 -17.15 5.77 -5.74
CA LEU A 31 -16.21 6.70 -5.11
C LEU A 31 -14.76 6.22 -5.26
N LEU A 32 -14.53 4.91 -5.10
CA LEU A 32 -13.21 4.32 -5.31
C LEU A 32 -12.75 4.45 -6.76
N GLN A 33 -13.63 4.19 -7.73
CA GLN A 33 -13.32 4.38 -9.15
C GLN A 33 -12.99 5.83 -9.48
N THR A 34 -13.77 6.79 -8.98
CA THR A 34 -13.48 8.22 -9.14
C THR A 34 -12.11 8.59 -8.54
N ALA A 35 -11.73 8.02 -7.41
CA ALA A 35 -10.43 8.26 -6.82
C ALA A 35 -9.28 7.70 -7.70
N ILE A 36 -9.46 6.52 -8.30
CA ILE A 36 -8.51 5.92 -9.25
C ILE A 36 -8.38 6.78 -10.52
N GLU A 37 -9.50 7.25 -11.06
CA GLU A 37 -9.51 8.15 -12.22
C GLU A 37 -8.81 9.46 -11.91
N ALA A 38 -9.06 10.06 -10.75
CA ALA A 38 -8.38 11.26 -10.30
C ALA A 38 -6.86 11.05 -10.16
N LEU A 39 -6.45 9.88 -9.67
CA LEU A 39 -5.03 9.50 -9.60
C LEU A 39 -4.41 9.43 -11.01
N THR A 40 -5.11 8.84 -11.96
CA THR A 40 -4.69 8.77 -13.37
C THR A 40 -4.54 10.17 -13.99
N CYS A 41 -5.43 11.10 -13.68
CA CYS A 41 -5.32 12.49 -14.12
C CYS A 41 -4.10 13.22 -13.54
N MET A 42 -3.54 12.75 -12.42
CA MET A 42 -2.34 13.31 -11.81
C MET A 42 -1.02 12.74 -12.33
N THR A 43 -1.03 11.89 -13.35
CA THR A 43 0.16 11.22 -13.89
C THR A 43 1.28 12.21 -14.26
N HIS A 44 0.93 13.39 -14.77
CA HIS A 44 1.89 14.45 -15.10
C HIS A 44 2.55 15.12 -13.87
N ARG A 45 2.06 14.83 -12.66
CA ARG A 45 2.64 15.31 -11.40
C ARG A 45 3.70 14.36 -10.85
N GLY A 46 3.73 13.11 -11.35
CA GLY A 46 4.75 12.12 -11.01
C GLY A 46 5.95 12.19 -11.97
N GLY A 47 7.12 11.86 -11.47
CA GLY A 47 8.31 11.68 -12.32
C GLY A 47 8.20 10.36 -13.09
N ILE A 48 8.50 10.38 -14.38
CA ILE A 48 8.62 9.19 -15.22
C ILE A 48 10.06 9.09 -15.71
N ASN A 49 10.67 7.95 -15.48
CA ASN A 49 12.04 7.66 -15.91
C ASN A 49 12.18 7.48 -17.42
N ALA A 50 13.42 7.39 -17.88
CA ALA A 50 13.76 7.25 -19.30
C ALA A 50 13.19 5.99 -19.98
N ASP A 51 12.79 4.98 -19.21
CA ASP A 51 12.12 3.79 -19.72
C ASP A 51 10.61 4.00 -20.03
N GLY A 52 10.10 5.19 -19.73
CA GLY A 52 8.72 5.59 -19.98
C GLY A 52 7.67 4.87 -19.11
N LYS A 53 8.10 4.10 -18.12
CA LYS A 53 7.23 3.29 -17.27
C LYS A 53 7.52 3.42 -15.78
N THR A 54 8.80 3.43 -15.40
CA THR A 54 9.18 3.56 -13.98
C THR A 54 8.92 4.99 -13.50
N GLY A 55 8.18 5.13 -12.43
CA GLY A 55 7.82 6.43 -11.84
C GLY A 55 8.02 6.45 -10.34
N ASP A 56 7.70 7.59 -9.72
CA ASP A 56 7.84 7.81 -8.28
C ASP A 56 6.81 7.01 -7.46
N GLY A 57 5.86 6.37 -8.14
CA GLY A 57 4.79 5.60 -7.50
C GLY A 57 3.55 6.45 -7.21
N CYS A 58 2.48 5.75 -6.89
CA CYS A 58 1.22 6.34 -6.49
C CYS A 58 0.50 5.41 -5.51
N GLY A 59 -0.50 5.91 -4.83
CA GLY A 59 -1.27 5.10 -3.90
C GLY A 59 -2.62 5.69 -3.55
N LEU A 60 -3.48 4.85 -3.01
CA LEU A 60 -4.76 5.24 -2.46
C LEU A 60 -4.80 4.91 -0.97
N LEU A 61 -5.22 5.88 -0.18
CA LEU A 61 -5.60 5.66 1.21
C LEU A 61 -7.12 5.63 1.26
N ILE A 62 -7.67 4.50 1.64
CA ILE A 62 -9.11 4.29 1.73
C ILE A 62 -9.52 3.88 3.14
N GLN A 63 -10.77 4.12 3.48
CA GLN A 63 -11.35 3.55 4.68
C GLN A 63 -11.24 2.01 4.61
N LYS A 64 -10.96 1.37 5.75
CA LYS A 64 -10.84 -0.09 5.83
C LYS A 64 -12.05 -0.78 5.16
N PRO A 65 -11.83 -1.57 4.09
CA PRO A 65 -12.90 -2.25 3.36
C PRO A 65 -13.37 -3.48 4.15
N ASP A 66 -14.19 -3.25 5.18
CA ASP A 66 -14.55 -4.25 6.19
C ASP A 66 -15.20 -5.51 5.60
N GLN A 67 -16.14 -5.35 4.68
CA GLN A 67 -16.82 -6.49 4.04
C GLN A 67 -15.84 -7.38 3.25
N PHE A 68 -14.95 -6.77 2.48
CA PHE A 68 -13.92 -7.47 1.72
C PHE A 68 -12.97 -8.24 2.65
N LEU A 69 -12.47 -7.59 3.69
CA LEU A 69 -11.52 -8.21 4.62
C LEU A 69 -12.16 -9.36 5.40
N ARG A 70 -13.44 -9.25 5.78
CA ARG A 70 -14.18 -10.35 6.41
C ARG A 70 -14.38 -11.52 5.47
N ALA A 71 -14.74 -11.25 4.20
CA ALA A 71 -14.88 -12.30 3.19
C ALA A 71 -13.55 -13.04 2.98
N VAL A 72 -12.44 -12.31 2.83
CA VAL A 72 -11.11 -12.89 2.67
C VAL A 72 -10.69 -13.71 3.89
N ALA A 73 -10.93 -13.22 5.11
CA ALA A 73 -10.60 -13.95 6.33
C ALA A 73 -11.40 -15.26 6.44
N LYS A 74 -12.68 -15.23 6.09
CA LYS A 74 -13.51 -16.42 6.07
C LYS A 74 -13.08 -17.43 5.02
N GLU A 75 -12.79 -16.96 3.80
CA GLU A 75 -12.39 -17.81 2.69
C GLU A 75 -11.02 -18.47 2.89
N GLN A 76 -10.04 -17.68 3.33
CA GLN A 76 -8.65 -18.15 3.39
C GLN A 76 -8.25 -18.77 4.72
N PHE A 77 -8.86 -18.35 5.81
CA PHE A 77 -8.48 -18.80 7.16
C PHE A 77 -9.63 -19.49 7.89
N GLY A 78 -10.85 -19.49 7.36
CA GLY A 78 -12.03 -20.04 8.01
C GLY A 78 -12.48 -19.27 9.26
N VAL A 79 -12.00 -18.03 9.43
CA VAL A 79 -12.21 -17.24 10.65
C VAL A 79 -13.23 -16.14 10.40
N ASP A 80 -14.14 -15.99 11.34
CA ASP A 80 -15.03 -14.83 11.41
C ASP A 80 -14.36 -13.75 12.24
N LEU A 81 -14.00 -12.61 11.60
CA LEU A 81 -13.30 -11.52 12.27
C LEU A 81 -14.19 -10.86 13.33
N PRO A 82 -13.65 -10.56 14.53
CA PRO A 82 -14.36 -9.80 15.56
C PRO A 82 -14.71 -8.39 15.09
N LYS A 83 -15.44 -7.64 15.91
CA LYS A 83 -15.77 -6.24 15.63
C LYS A 83 -14.51 -5.36 15.51
N GLN A 84 -13.53 -5.63 16.35
CA GLN A 84 -12.25 -4.92 16.36
C GLN A 84 -11.15 -5.84 15.82
N TYR A 85 -10.53 -5.45 14.72
CA TYR A 85 -9.37 -6.12 14.14
C TYR A 85 -8.53 -5.11 13.38
N ALA A 86 -7.27 -5.44 13.17
CA ALA A 86 -6.33 -4.66 12.39
C ALA A 86 -5.81 -5.48 11.20
N VAL A 87 -5.45 -4.77 10.15
CA VAL A 87 -4.79 -5.34 8.96
C VAL A 87 -3.57 -4.48 8.65
N GLY A 88 -2.45 -5.12 8.39
CA GLY A 88 -1.21 -4.46 8.02
C GLY A 88 -0.68 -4.98 6.69
N MET A 89 -0.02 -4.10 5.94
CA MET A 89 0.78 -4.45 4.76
C MET A 89 2.23 -4.54 5.20
N VAL A 90 2.89 -5.66 4.93
CA VAL A 90 4.27 -5.90 5.32
C VAL A 90 5.09 -6.27 4.10
N PHE A 91 6.21 -5.58 3.93
CA PHE A 91 7.19 -5.87 2.89
C PHE A 91 8.36 -6.61 3.53
N PHE A 92 8.49 -7.89 3.22
CA PHE A 92 9.57 -8.72 3.69
C PHE A 92 10.80 -8.63 2.77
N ASN A 93 11.93 -9.09 3.28
CA ASN A 93 13.14 -9.24 2.48
C ASN A 93 12.89 -10.23 1.32
N GLN A 94 13.58 -10.01 0.19
CA GLN A 94 13.50 -10.92 -0.95
C GLN A 94 14.17 -12.27 -0.70
N ASP A 95 15.14 -12.32 0.23
CA ASP A 95 15.73 -13.58 0.69
C ASP A 95 14.71 -14.37 1.54
N PRO A 96 14.31 -15.59 1.12
CA PRO A 96 13.27 -16.36 1.81
C PRO A 96 13.60 -16.68 3.27
N VAL A 97 14.88 -16.88 3.59
CA VAL A 97 15.31 -17.21 4.96
C VAL A 97 15.13 -16.00 5.87
N LYS A 98 15.53 -14.82 5.38
CA LYS A 98 15.36 -13.57 6.12
C LYS A 98 13.89 -13.17 6.24
N ALA A 99 13.11 -13.40 5.19
CA ALA A 99 11.67 -13.14 5.19
C ALA A 99 10.95 -13.99 6.23
N GLU A 100 11.29 -15.29 6.30
CA GLU A 100 10.70 -16.21 7.27
C GLU A 100 11.08 -15.83 8.70
N ALA A 101 12.35 -15.56 8.96
CA ALA A 101 12.81 -15.13 10.28
C ALA A 101 12.12 -13.83 10.75
N ALA A 102 11.93 -12.88 9.83
CA ALA A 102 11.21 -11.65 10.12
C ALA A 102 9.73 -11.91 10.44
N ARG A 103 9.08 -12.80 9.69
CA ARG A 103 7.70 -13.21 9.91
C ARG A 103 7.51 -13.89 11.26
N GLU A 104 8.38 -14.83 11.61
CA GLU A 104 8.36 -15.50 12.91
C GLU A 104 8.57 -14.53 14.07
N ASN A 105 9.50 -13.60 13.92
CA ASN A 105 9.73 -12.56 14.91
C ASN A 105 8.48 -11.69 15.10
N MET A 106 7.86 -11.27 14.01
CA MET A 106 6.63 -10.47 14.06
C MET A 106 5.46 -11.24 14.70
N ASN A 107 5.33 -12.54 14.39
CA ASN A 107 4.33 -13.41 15.03
C ASN A 107 4.52 -13.44 16.55
N ARG A 108 5.76 -13.61 16.99
CA ARG A 108 6.09 -13.64 18.42
C ARG A 108 5.73 -12.34 19.12
N GLU A 109 6.09 -11.20 18.52
CA GLU A 109 5.80 -9.88 19.10
C GLU A 109 4.28 -9.58 19.14
N ILE A 110 3.53 -9.97 18.10
CA ILE A 110 2.07 -9.84 18.08
C ILE A 110 1.44 -10.64 19.23
N LEU A 111 1.87 -11.89 19.41
CA LEU A 111 1.36 -12.76 20.49
C LEU A 111 1.79 -12.25 21.87
N ALA A 112 3.02 -11.77 22.01
CA ALA A 112 3.52 -11.18 23.25
C ALA A 112 2.76 -9.91 23.66
N ALA A 113 2.27 -9.15 22.68
CA ALA A 113 1.39 -8.01 22.90
C ALA A 113 -0.06 -8.39 23.29
N GLY A 114 -0.37 -9.68 23.45
CA GLY A 114 -1.71 -10.18 23.80
C GLY A 114 -2.70 -10.14 22.64
N LEU A 115 -2.24 -10.02 21.41
CA LEU A 115 -3.08 -10.01 20.22
C LEU A 115 -3.18 -11.43 19.63
N GLN A 116 -4.25 -11.70 18.90
CA GLN A 116 -4.41 -12.92 18.13
C GLN A 116 -4.00 -12.68 16.67
N LEU A 117 -3.13 -13.52 16.16
CA LEU A 117 -2.79 -13.52 14.75
C LEU A 117 -3.79 -14.40 13.99
N VAL A 118 -4.51 -13.83 13.02
CA VAL A 118 -5.42 -14.58 12.15
C VAL A 118 -4.63 -15.34 11.07
N GLY A 119 -3.67 -14.67 10.44
CA GLY A 119 -2.85 -15.29 9.42
C GLY A 119 -2.15 -14.28 8.50
N TRP A 120 -1.39 -14.83 7.58
CA TRP A 120 -0.66 -14.09 6.55
C TRP A 120 -1.24 -14.40 5.18
N ARG A 121 -1.60 -13.35 4.46
CA ARG A 121 -2.07 -13.45 3.09
C ARG A 121 -1.03 -12.90 2.13
N LYS A 122 -0.65 -13.68 1.13
CA LYS A 122 0.15 -13.16 0.02
C LYS A 122 -0.72 -12.22 -0.81
N VAL A 123 -0.28 -10.98 -0.93
CA VAL A 123 -0.97 -9.98 -1.76
C VAL A 123 -0.72 -10.31 -3.24
N PRO A 124 -1.78 -10.39 -4.07
CA PRO A 124 -1.61 -10.52 -5.52
C PRO A 124 -0.90 -9.28 -6.06
N ILE A 125 0.15 -9.51 -6.83
CA ILE A 125 0.92 -8.46 -7.51
C ILE A 125 1.05 -8.82 -8.99
N ASP A 126 1.01 -7.81 -9.86
CA ASP A 126 1.30 -7.95 -11.28
C ASP A 126 2.56 -7.13 -11.60
N THR A 127 3.65 -7.83 -11.85
CA THR A 127 4.93 -7.23 -12.21
C THR A 127 5.08 -6.95 -13.70
N SER A 128 4.17 -7.43 -14.54
CA SER A 128 4.24 -7.29 -16.00
C SER A 128 4.14 -5.85 -16.49
N VAL A 129 3.52 -4.99 -15.67
CA VAL A 129 3.31 -3.57 -15.97
C VAL A 129 4.47 -2.68 -15.52
N LEU A 130 5.41 -3.22 -14.74
CA LEU A 130 6.55 -2.46 -14.21
C LEU A 130 7.53 -2.04 -15.30
N GLY A 131 8.18 -0.92 -15.10
CA GLY A 131 9.31 -0.49 -15.90
C GLY A 131 10.57 -1.28 -15.56
N ARG A 132 11.49 -1.36 -16.51
CA ARG A 132 12.76 -2.11 -16.38
C ARG A 132 13.62 -1.68 -15.18
N LEU A 133 13.49 -0.44 -14.74
CA LEU A 133 14.26 0.08 -13.60
C LEU A 133 13.65 -0.27 -12.26
N ALA A 134 12.40 -0.75 -12.24
CA ALA A 134 11.68 -1.18 -11.04
C ALA A 134 11.74 -2.70 -10.80
N LEU A 135 12.18 -3.48 -11.80
CA LEU A 135 12.42 -4.92 -11.75
C LEU A 135 13.83 -5.25 -11.29
#